data_35d9ce841789ce19af613b1dbf7858f5
#
_entry.id   35d9ce841789ce19af613b1dbf7858f5
#
_cell.length_a   1.000
_cell.length_b   1.000
_cell.length_c   1.000
_cell.angle_alpha   90.00
_cell.angle_beta   90.00
_cell.angle_gamma   90.00
#
_symmetry.space_group_name_H-M   'P 1'
#
loop_
_entity.id
_entity.type
_entity.pdbx_description
1 polymer ?
#
loop_
_entity_poly.entity_id
_entity_poly.type
_entity_poly.pdbx_seq_one_letter_code
_entity_poly.pdbx_strand_id
1 'polypeptide(L)'
;MKGRTPTKAEQEHMDKVSNLGCIICRQQGKGRRPCEIHHVYGKTKKAKGDFKGSHFYVLPLCFEHHRMGSDKEPISRHPYKARFVATYGTEESLLDLVDELLELDEYASELPF
;
A
#
# COMPACT_ATOMS: atom_id res chain seq x y z
N MET A 1 -2.91 20.57 -1.61
CA MET A 1 -4.22 20.48 -0.97
C MET A 1 -4.24 19.37 0.06
N LYS A 2 -4.87 19.63 1.15
CA LYS A 2 -5.03 18.61 2.18
C LYS A 2 -6.17 17.65 1.82
N GLY A 3 -5.98 16.39 2.08
CA GLY A 3 -7.04 15.43 1.95
C GLY A 3 -8.12 15.64 2.98
N ARG A 4 -9.25 15.06 2.78
CA ARG A 4 -10.34 15.08 3.74
C ARG A 4 -10.08 14.06 4.85
N THR A 5 -10.74 14.23 5.96
CA THR A 5 -10.71 13.26 7.06
C THR A 5 -11.31 11.94 6.60
N PRO A 6 -10.66 10.81 6.87
CA PRO A 6 -11.22 9.52 6.48
C PRO A 6 -12.53 9.22 7.19
N THR A 7 -13.42 8.54 6.46
CA THR A 7 -14.64 8.00 7.08
C THR A 7 -14.27 6.80 7.94
N LYS A 8 -15.23 6.32 8.74
CA LYS A 8 -15.01 5.14 9.56
C LYS A 8 -14.62 3.93 8.71
N ALA A 9 -15.30 3.73 7.59
CA ALA A 9 -15.01 2.62 6.69
C ALA A 9 -13.60 2.73 6.10
N GLU A 10 -13.20 3.94 5.74
CA GLU A 10 -11.86 4.18 5.21
C GLU A 10 -10.79 3.96 6.27
N GLN A 11 -11.05 4.39 7.51
CA GLN A 11 -10.11 4.16 8.59
C GLN A 11 -9.95 2.67 8.88
N GLU A 12 -11.04 1.92 8.89
CA GLU A 12 -10.98 0.47 9.05
C GLU A 12 -10.19 -0.20 7.93
N HIS A 13 -10.37 0.28 6.69
CA HIS A 13 -9.62 -0.24 5.56
C HIS A 13 -8.11 0.02 5.73
N MET A 14 -7.73 1.24 6.09
CA MET A 14 -6.33 1.59 6.30
C MET A 14 -5.71 0.77 7.44
N ASP A 15 -6.48 0.50 8.49
CA ASP A 15 -6.02 -0.33 9.59
C ASP A 15 -5.73 -1.76 9.11
N LYS A 16 -6.61 -2.32 8.29
CA LYS A 16 -6.40 -3.65 7.71
C LYS A 16 -5.17 -3.68 6.80
N VAL A 17 -5.00 -2.64 5.98
CA VAL A 17 -3.83 -2.53 5.10
C VAL A 17 -2.55 -2.43 5.93
N SER A 18 -2.56 -1.62 6.98
CA SER A 18 -1.41 -1.47 7.86
C SER A 18 -1.02 -2.81 8.51
N ASN A 19 -2.00 -3.63 8.86
CA ASN A 19 -1.75 -4.93 9.46
C ASN A 19 -1.11 -5.93 8.51
N LEU A 20 -1.18 -5.70 7.20
CA LEU A 20 -0.49 -6.56 6.23
C LEU A 20 1.03 -6.41 6.32
N GLY A 21 1.52 -5.28 6.81
CA GLY A 21 2.93 -4.95 6.76
C GLY A 21 3.34 -4.50 5.36
N CYS A 22 4.60 -4.15 5.19
CA CYS A 22 5.11 -3.63 3.92
C CYS A 22 4.88 -4.63 2.78
N ILE A 23 4.20 -4.19 1.72
CA ILE A 23 3.87 -5.04 0.59
C ILE A 23 5.14 -5.48 -0.16
N ILE A 24 6.14 -4.63 -0.23
CA ILE A 24 7.39 -4.96 -0.93
C ILE A 24 8.20 -5.98 -0.13
N CYS A 25 8.35 -5.75 1.17
CA CYS A 25 9.06 -6.71 2.03
C CYS A 25 8.37 -8.06 2.03
N ARG A 26 7.05 -8.06 2.00
CA ARG A 26 6.26 -9.30 1.96
C ARG A 26 6.54 -10.10 0.68
N GLN A 27 6.62 -9.42 -0.47
CA GLN A 27 6.97 -10.07 -1.73
C GLN A 27 8.39 -10.61 -1.72
N GLN A 28 9.27 -9.99 -0.97
CA GLN A 28 10.67 -10.40 -0.86
C GLN A 28 10.86 -11.53 0.16
N GLY A 29 9.80 -12.01 0.76
CA GLY A 29 9.90 -13.08 1.74
C GLY A 29 10.41 -12.64 3.11
N LYS A 30 10.39 -11.35 3.39
CA LYS A 30 10.88 -10.81 4.67
C LYS A 30 9.82 -10.80 5.76
N GLY A 31 8.62 -11.29 5.46
CA GLY A 31 7.55 -11.35 6.42
C GLY A 31 6.83 -10.03 6.59
N ARG A 32 6.13 -9.91 7.72
CA ARG A 32 5.33 -8.72 8.03
C ARG A 32 6.21 -7.69 8.73
N ARG A 33 6.61 -6.67 8.01
CA ARG A 33 7.42 -5.59 8.57
C ARG A 33 6.58 -4.35 8.78
N PRO A 34 6.84 -3.57 9.85
CA PRO A 34 6.09 -2.34 10.11
C PRO A 34 6.08 -1.43 8.89
N CYS A 35 4.96 -0.75 8.68
CA CYS A 35 4.80 0.07 7.50
C CYS A 35 4.12 1.39 7.82
N GLU A 36 4.24 2.30 6.86
CA GLU A 36 3.49 3.55 6.81
C GLU A 36 2.44 3.41 5.73
N ILE A 37 1.39 4.20 5.80
CA ILE A 37 0.36 4.23 4.76
C ILE A 37 0.77 5.22 3.69
N HIS A 38 0.88 4.74 2.46
CA HIS A 38 1.18 5.57 1.29
C HIS A 38 -0.07 5.71 0.45
N HIS A 39 -0.58 6.94 0.33
CA HIS A 39 -1.76 7.21 -0.49
C HIS A 39 -1.36 7.26 -1.97
N VAL A 40 -2.15 6.59 -2.80
CA VAL A 40 -1.95 6.57 -4.25
C VAL A 40 -2.95 7.54 -4.88
N TYR A 41 -2.43 8.57 -5.52
CA TYR A 41 -3.28 9.62 -6.11
C TYR A 41 -3.03 9.76 -7.60
N GLY A 42 -3.96 10.43 -8.25
CA GLY A 42 -3.74 10.99 -9.57
C GLY A 42 -3.93 10.01 -10.69
N LYS A 43 -2.83 9.50 -11.24
CA LYS A 43 -2.85 8.87 -12.56
C LYS A 43 -3.20 7.39 -12.60
N THR A 44 -3.40 6.74 -11.45
CA THR A 44 -3.85 5.35 -11.49
C THR A 44 -5.33 5.31 -11.80
N LYS A 45 -5.77 4.23 -12.43
CA LYS A 45 -7.19 4.07 -12.74
C LYS A 45 -8.05 4.08 -11.49
N LYS A 46 -7.55 3.49 -10.41
CA LYS A 46 -8.29 3.35 -9.16
C LYS A 46 -8.43 4.64 -8.38
N ALA A 47 -7.44 5.54 -8.52
CA ALA A 47 -7.40 6.77 -7.72
C ALA A 47 -7.59 8.03 -8.54
N LYS A 48 -7.85 7.92 -9.82
CA LYS A 48 -7.85 9.03 -10.77
C LYS A 48 -8.96 10.04 -10.46
N GLY A 49 -8.54 11.24 -10.04
CA GLY A 49 -9.43 12.38 -9.90
C GLY A 49 -10.52 12.25 -8.85
N ASP A 50 -10.54 11.18 -8.09
CA ASP A 50 -11.60 10.94 -7.12
C ASP A 50 -11.08 11.14 -5.69
N PHE A 51 -11.40 12.27 -5.10
CA PHE A 51 -11.08 12.51 -3.69
C PHE A 51 -11.98 11.74 -2.75
N LYS A 52 -13.20 11.45 -3.19
CA LYS A 52 -14.14 10.69 -2.41
C LYS A 52 -13.73 9.22 -2.46
N GLY A 53 -13.41 8.65 -1.31
CA GLY A 53 -12.93 7.29 -1.25
C GLY A 53 -11.43 7.14 -1.47
N SER A 54 -10.67 8.24 -1.56
CA SER A 54 -9.23 8.18 -1.80
C SER A 54 -8.46 7.40 -0.73
N HIS A 55 -8.99 7.32 0.48
CA HIS A 55 -8.37 6.56 1.57
C HIS A 55 -8.51 5.04 1.39
N PHE A 56 -9.21 4.59 0.37
CA PHE A 56 -9.22 3.18 -0.01
C PHE A 56 -8.08 2.81 -0.95
N TYR A 57 -7.37 3.79 -1.50
CA TYR A 57 -6.28 3.56 -2.45
C TYR A 57 -4.96 3.84 -1.77
N VAL A 58 -4.56 2.90 -0.91
CA VAL A 58 -3.37 3.05 -0.07
C VAL A 58 -2.51 1.80 -0.13
N LEU A 59 -1.21 2.00 0.00
CA LEU A 59 -0.24 0.92 0.02
C LEU A 59 0.50 0.91 1.35
N PRO A 60 0.75 -0.28 1.93
CA PRO A 60 1.59 -0.39 3.10
C PRO A 60 3.06 -0.49 2.67
N LEU A 61 3.86 0.50 3.00
CA LEU A 61 5.27 0.56 2.66
C LEU A 61 6.09 0.83 3.91
N CYS A 62 7.16 0.07 4.14
CA CYS A 62 8.03 0.36 5.27
C CYS A 62 8.76 1.68 5.01
N PHE A 63 9.42 2.22 6.04
CA PHE A 63 10.15 3.48 5.92
C PHE A 63 11.04 3.51 4.70
N GLU A 64 11.81 2.45 4.52
CA GLU A 64 12.82 2.40 3.48
C GLU A 64 12.21 2.37 2.09
N HIS A 65 11.17 1.55 1.90
CA HIS A 65 10.49 1.49 0.60
C HIS A 65 9.58 2.68 0.36
N HIS A 66 9.26 3.45 1.38
CA HIS A 66 8.39 4.61 1.25
C HIS A 66 9.18 5.90 1.02
N ARG A 67 10.12 6.23 1.92
CA ARG A 67 10.78 7.55 1.88
C ARG A 67 12.21 7.61 2.41
N MET A 68 12.71 6.54 3.01
CA MET A 68 14.02 6.56 3.66
C MET A 68 15.05 5.66 2.97
N GLY A 69 14.74 5.17 1.78
CA GLY A 69 15.66 4.38 1.00
C GLY A 69 16.45 5.24 0.00
N SER A 70 16.92 4.58 -1.05
CA SER A 70 17.70 5.24 -2.10
C SER A 70 17.19 4.81 -3.47
N ASP A 71 17.98 5.00 -4.50
CA ASP A 71 17.68 4.52 -5.84
C ASP A 71 18.10 3.06 -6.04
N LYS A 72 18.62 2.42 -5.00
CA LYS A 72 18.96 1.00 -4.97
C LYS A 72 18.23 0.33 -3.83
N GLU A 73 18.11 -1.00 -3.88
CA GLU A 73 17.36 -1.74 -2.87
C GLU A 73 17.85 -1.43 -1.44
N PRO A 74 17.00 -1.01 -0.50
CA PRO A 74 15.58 -0.72 -0.69
C PRO A 74 15.35 0.61 -1.43
N ILE A 75 14.58 0.54 -2.52
CA ILE A 75 14.29 1.73 -3.31
C ILE A 75 13.08 2.42 -2.71
N SER A 76 13.20 3.72 -2.43
CA SER A 76 12.08 4.46 -1.83
C SER A 76 11.19 5.07 -2.90
N ARG A 77 9.87 4.95 -2.69
CA ARG A 77 8.86 5.54 -3.57
C ARG A 77 9.06 7.05 -3.68
N HIS A 78 9.45 7.67 -2.60
CA HIS A 78 9.80 9.08 -2.55
C HIS A 78 11.29 9.24 -2.32
N PRO A 79 12.02 9.91 -3.22
CA PRO A 79 11.58 10.52 -4.47
C PRO A 79 11.80 9.66 -5.72
N TYR A 80 12.12 8.39 -5.60
CA TYR A 80 12.56 7.55 -6.71
C TYR A 80 11.44 6.76 -7.37
N LYS A 81 10.33 7.44 -7.69
CA LYS A 81 9.13 6.78 -8.22
C LYS A 81 9.42 5.91 -9.45
N ALA A 82 10.13 6.45 -10.43
CA ALA A 82 10.36 5.71 -11.66
C ALA A 82 11.15 4.42 -11.42
N ARG A 83 12.18 4.50 -10.60
CA ARG A 83 12.98 3.32 -10.25
C ARG A 83 12.17 2.33 -9.42
N PHE A 84 11.38 2.83 -8.47
CA PHE A 84 10.51 2.02 -7.66
C PHE A 84 9.54 1.22 -8.53
N VAL A 85 8.86 1.91 -9.45
CA VAL A 85 7.89 1.28 -10.34
C VAL A 85 8.57 0.25 -11.26
N ALA A 86 9.73 0.58 -11.80
CA ALA A 86 10.45 -0.33 -12.67
C ALA A 86 10.89 -1.61 -11.95
N THR A 87 11.13 -1.51 -10.65
CA THR A 87 11.65 -2.64 -9.86
C THR A 87 10.53 -3.46 -9.22
N TYR A 88 9.53 -2.79 -8.64
CA TYR A 88 8.50 -3.46 -7.81
C TYR A 88 7.13 -3.55 -8.48
N GLY A 89 6.94 -2.84 -9.58
CA GLY A 89 5.66 -2.80 -10.27
C GLY A 89 4.94 -1.47 -10.07
N THR A 90 3.89 -1.27 -10.86
CA THR A 90 3.10 -0.04 -10.77
C THR A 90 2.32 0.01 -9.47
N GLU A 91 2.00 1.22 -9.03
CA GLU A 91 1.19 1.38 -7.83
C GLU A 91 -0.18 0.73 -8.01
N GLU A 92 -0.73 0.75 -9.23
CA GLU A 92 -1.99 0.08 -9.52
C GLU A 92 -1.89 -1.44 -9.32
N SER A 93 -0.82 -2.04 -9.81
CA SER A 93 -0.62 -3.49 -9.63
C SER A 93 -0.42 -3.85 -8.16
N LEU A 94 0.24 -2.98 -7.41
CA LEU A 94 0.43 -3.19 -5.98
C LEU A 94 -0.89 -3.04 -5.21
N LEU A 95 -1.76 -2.12 -5.63
CA LEU A 95 -3.10 -2.00 -5.05
C LEU A 95 -3.90 -3.29 -5.25
N ASP A 96 -3.81 -3.89 -6.45
CA ASP A 96 -4.48 -5.16 -6.72
C ASP A 96 -3.97 -6.27 -5.81
N LEU A 97 -2.65 -6.30 -5.60
CA LEU A 97 -2.05 -7.30 -4.71
C LEU A 97 -2.51 -7.10 -3.26
N VAL A 98 -2.60 -5.85 -2.82
CA VAL A 98 -3.11 -5.55 -1.48
C VAL A 98 -4.54 -6.07 -1.32
N ASP A 99 -5.39 -5.83 -2.32
CA ASP A 99 -6.76 -6.32 -2.29
C ASP A 99 -6.81 -7.85 -2.18
N GLU A 100 -5.99 -8.54 -2.94
CA GLU A 100 -5.90 -10.01 -2.86
C GLU A 100 -5.49 -10.48 -1.47
N LEU A 101 -4.49 -9.83 -0.88
CA LEU A 101 -4.01 -10.20 0.44
C LEU A 101 -5.06 -9.96 1.53
N LEU A 102 -5.83 -8.87 1.40
CA LEU A 102 -6.92 -8.59 2.33
C LEU A 102 -8.01 -9.67 2.24
N GLU A 103 -8.33 -10.13 1.04
CA GLU A 103 -9.29 -11.21 0.84
C GLU A 103 -8.79 -12.50 1.49
N LEU A 104 -7.52 -12.82 1.33
CA LEU A 104 -6.93 -14.01 1.92
C LEU A 104 -6.96 -13.96 3.45
N ASP A 105 -6.67 -12.79 4.03
CA ASP A 105 -6.72 -12.61 5.47
C ASP A 105 -8.14 -12.80 6.01
N GLU A 106 -9.15 -12.28 5.30
CA GLU A 106 -10.54 -12.47 5.69
C GLU A 106 -10.94 -13.94 5.62
N TYR A 107 -10.56 -14.62 4.54
CA TYR A 107 -10.83 -16.04 4.39
C TYR A 107 -10.20 -16.85 5.52
N ALA A 108 -8.95 -16.57 5.83
CA ALA A 108 -8.24 -17.28 6.89
C ALA A 108 -8.91 -17.09 8.25
N SER A 109 -9.44 -15.89 8.53
CA SER A 109 -10.11 -15.62 9.80
C SER A 109 -11.46 -16.31 9.92
N GLU A 110 -12.04 -16.75 8.82
CA GLU A 110 -13.32 -17.48 8.81
C GLU A 110 -13.14 -18.99 8.98
N LEU A 111 -11.91 -19.49 8.92
CA LEU A 111 -11.65 -20.91 9.07
C LEU A 111 -11.85 -21.35 10.54
N PRO A 112 -12.38 -22.54 10.77
CA PRO A 112 -12.74 -23.00 12.11
C PRO A 112 -11.58 -23.60 12.89
N PHE A 113 -10.50 -22.89 12.98
CA PHE A 113 -9.40 -23.40 13.81
C PHE A 113 -8.95 -22.43 14.82
#